data_79484f28d00a32d1e1fd3970b3072d38
#
_entry.id   79484f28d00a32d1e1fd3970b3072d38
#
_cell.length_a   1.000
_cell.length_b   1.000
_cell.length_c   1.000
_cell.angle_alpha   90.00
_cell.angle_beta   90.00
_cell.angle_gamma   90.00
#
_symmetry.space_group_name_H-M   'P 1'
#
loop_
_entity.id
_entity.type
_entity.pdbx_description
1 polymer ?
#
loop_
_entity_poly.entity_id
_entity_poly.type
_entity_poly.pdbx_seq_one_letter_code
_entity_poly.pdbx_strand_id
1 'polypeptide(L)'
;MIKNNKKMKIEKVVLSIGGMGDSLEKGFKLLKILTGRKPAKMKTSPNRRIPALGVKPNMEVGAVVTIRKNIPEILKRMLVTIDNTLKKKQMSENNFSFGIEEYIEIPGIEYQRDIGIRGLDVTVVFKRDGRRVRLKKIKRGKIPARQKISKEEIIKFMEENFQTKFI
;
A
#
# COMPACT_ATOMS: atom_id res chain seq x y z
N MET A 1 20.78 5.17 29.81
CA MET A 1 20.59 4.01 28.90
C MET A 1 19.68 4.44 27.76
N ILE A 2 20.21 4.66 26.58
CA ILE A 2 19.45 4.96 25.35
C ILE A 2 18.86 3.64 24.89
N LYS A 3 17.56 3.38 25.17
CA LYS A 3 16.87 2.22 24.65
C LYS A 3 17.00 2.23 23.12
N ASN A 4 17.61 1.18 22.58
CA ASN A 4 17.75 0.97 21.14
C ASN A 4 16.38 0.87 20.47
N ASN A 5 15.80 1.99 20.08
CA ASN A 5 14.52 2.08 19.34
C ASN A 5 14.70 1.63 17.86
N LYS A 6 15.51 0.59 17.64
CA LYS A 6 15.84 0.11 16.29
C LYS A 6 14.81 -0.87 15.72
N LYS A 7 13.85 -1.35 16.51
CA LYS A 7 12.90 -2.37 16.04
C LYS A 7 11.97 -1.80 14.96
N MET A 8 12.16 -2.26 13.74
CA MET A 8 11.30 -1.94 12.61
C MET A 8 9.99 -2.74 12.70
N LYS A 9 8.87 -2.11 12.37
CA LYS A 9 7.54 -2.74 12.32
C LYS A 9 6.81 -2.27 11.08
N ILE A 10 5.97 -3.11 10.50
CA ILE A 10 5.03 -2.69 9.46
C ILE A 10 3.96 -1.82 10.14
N GLU A 11 3.74 -0.63 9.62
CA GLU A 11 2.73 0.30 10.14
C GLU A 11 1.36 0.04 9.54
N LYS A 12 1.33 -0.11 8.23
CA LYS A 12 0.11 -0.29 7.45
C LYS A 12 0.42 -0.88 6.08
N VAL A 13 -0.58 -1.52 5.51
CA VAL A 13 -0.64 -1.86 4.10
C VAL A 13 -1.76 -1.03 3.47
N VAL A 14 -1.51 -0.46 2.31
CA VAL A 14 -2.47 0.33 1.54
C VAL A 14 -2.70 -0.40 0.23
N LEU A 15 -3.94 -0.73 -0.05
CA LEU A 15 -4.37 -1.24 -1.34
C LEU A 15 -5.03 -0.10 -2.10
N SER A 16 -4.63 0.11 -3.34
CA SER A 16 -5.17 1.17 -4.20
C SER A 16 -5.49 0.67 -5.60
N ILE A 17 -6.56 1.22 -6.16
CA ILE A 17 -7.01 0.95 -7.53
C ILE A 17 -7.35 2.28 -8.16
N GLY A 18 -6.76 2.56 -9.32
CA GLY A 18 -7.10 3.70 -10.15
C GLY A 18 -8.28 3.39 -11.08
N GLY A 19 -9.11 4.39 -11.35
CA GLY A 19 -10.22 4.28 -12.30
C GLY A 19 -11.18 5.45 -12.19
N MET A 20 -12.03 5.59 -13.19
CA MET A 20 -13.07 6.63 -13.27
C MET A 20 -14.41 5.99 -13.63
N GLY A 21 -15.53 6.61 -13.20
CA GLY A 21 -16.87 6.14 -13.49
C GLY A 21 -17.11 4.70 -13.05
N ASP A 22 -17.65 3.87 -13.95
CA ASP A 22 -17.93 2.44 -13.70
C ASP A 22 -16.70 1.65 -13.33
N SER A 23 -15.55 2.03 -13.91
CA SER A 23 -14.25 1.45 -13.58
C SER A 23 -13.89 1.64 -12.11
N LEU A 24 -14.20 2.80 -11.54
CA LEU A 24 -13.97 3.08 -10.12
C LEU A 24 -14.91 2.26 -9.22
N GLU A 25 -16.19 2.17 -9.59
CA GLU A 25 -17.18 1.41 -8.80
C GLU A 25 -16.82 -0.08 -8.73
N LYS A 26 -16.34 -0.66 -9.85
CA LYS A 26 -15.83 -2.03 -9.89
C LYS A 26 -14.62 -2.19 -8.97
N GLY A 27 -13.64 -1.27 -9.05
CA GLY A 27 -12.48 -1.27 -8.15
C GLY A 27 -12.86 -1.10 -6.68
N PHE A 28 -13.86 -0.27 -6.38
CA PHE A 28 -14.40 -0.09 -5.03
C PHE A 28 -15.00 -1.39 -4.48
N LYS A 29 -15.81 -2.10 -5.29
CA LYS A 29 -16.37 -3.42 -4.94
C LYS A 29 -15.26 -4.43 -4.67
N LEU A 30 -14.25 -4.48 -5.54
CA LEU A 30 -13.10 -5.39 -5.39
C LEU A 30 -12.36 -5.17 -4.07
N LEU A 31 -11.99 -3.94 -3.75
CA LEU A 31 -11.31 -3.64 -2.48
C LEU A 31 -12.16 -3.98 -1.25
N LYS A 32 -13.47 -3.85 -1.34
CA LYS A 32 -14.40 -4.24 -0.28
C LYS A 32 -14.40 -5.75 -0.08
N ILE A 33 -14.41 -6.54 -1.14
CA ILE A 33 -14.36 -8.02 -1.09
C ILE A 33 -13.02 -8.47 -0.50
N LEU A 34 -11.89 -7.92 -1.00
CA LEU A 34 -10.54 -8.27 -0.56
C LEU A 34 -10.28 -8.04 0.93
N THR A 35 -10.83 -6.98 1.48
CA THR A 35 -10.47 -6.51 2.83
C THR A 35 -11.60 -6.61 3.84
N GLY A 36 -12.84 -6.84 3.41
CA GLY A 36 -14.03 -6.76 4.25
C GLY A 36 -14.30 -5.35 4.82
N ARG A 37 -13.60 -4.31 4.33
CA ARG A 37 -13.68 -2.93 4.81
C ARG A 37 -14.24 -2.01 3.75
N LYS A 38 -14.81 -0.89 4.18
CA LYS A 38 -15.29 0.15 3.27
C LYS A 38 -14.09 0.92 2.69
N PRO A 39 -13.88 0.90 1.36
CA PRO A 39 -12.84 1.71 0.73
C PRO A 39 -13.16 3.21 0.80
N ALA A 40 -12.13 4.03 0.70
CA ALA A 40 -12.27 5.48 0.54
C ALA A 40 -12.09 5.84 -0.94
N LYS A 41 -12.99 6.65 -1.50
CA LYS A 41 -12.81 7.22 -2.83
C LYS A 41 -11.85 8.39 -2.78
N MET A 42 -10.91 8.43 -3.71
CA MET A 42 -9.92 9.50 -3.81
C MET A 42 -10.33 10.48 -4.88
N LYS A 43 -10.35 11.76 -4.50
CA LYS A 43 -10.67 12.87 -5.40
C LYS A 43 -9.40 13.59 -5.84
N THR A 44 -9.40 14.10 -7.06
CA THR A 44 -8.34 15.00 -7.53
C THR A 44 -8.37 16.31 -6.76
N SER A 45 -7.19 16.92 -6.66
CA SER A 45 -7.08 18.29 -6.10
C SER A 45 -7.89 19.30 -6.93
N PRO A 46 -8.46 20.34 -6.31
CA PRO A 46 -9.22 21.38 -7.01
C PRO A 46 -8.46 22.06 -8.16
N ASN A 47 -7.14 22.13 -8.03
CA ASN A 47 -6.28 22.82 -9.00
C ASN A 47 -5.65 21.86 -10.05
N ARG A 48 -5.95 20.56 -9.99
CA ARG A 48 -5.34 19.58 -10.89
C ARG A 48 -6.31 19.15 -11.98
N ARG A 49 -5.90 19.41 -13.22
CA ARG A 49 -6.56 18.96 -14.44
C ARG A 49 -5.56 18.15 -15.27
N ILE A 50 -5.96 16.98 -15.76
CA ILE A 50 -5.12 16.12 -16.62
C ILE A 50 -5.95 15.80 -17.87
N PRO A 51 -5.86 16.63 -18.93
CA PRO A 51 -6.68 16.46 -20.14
C PRO A 51 -6.47 15.12 -20.84
N ALA A 52 -5.22 14.63 -20.89
CA ALA A 52 -4.88 13.36 -21.52
C ALA A 52 -5.62 12.15 -20.93
N LEU A 53 -6.00 12.21 -19.66
CA LEU A 53 -6.76 11.16 -18.96
C LEU A 53 -8.22 11.54 -18.73
N GLY A 54 -8.69 12.67 -19.26
CA GLY A 54 -10.05 13.17 -19.03
C GLY A 54 -10.35 13.57 -17.57
N VAL A 55 -9.30 13.73 -16.74
CA VAL A 55 -9.45 14.03 -15.32
C VAL A 55 -9.73 15.51 -15.09
N LYS A 56 -10.87 15.80 -14.46
CA LYS A 56 -11.30 17.15 -14.05
C LYS A 56 -10.97 17.41 -12.56
N PRO A 57 -10.91 18.68 -12.13
CA PRO A 57 -10.84 19.02 -10.72
C PRO A 57 -11.96 18.37 -9.88
N ASN A 58 -11.65 17.97 -8.66
CA ASN A 58 -12.58 17.32 -7.72
C ASN A 58 -13.23 16.02 -8.21
N MET A 59 -12.75 15.43 -9.31
CA MET A 59 -13.25 14.18 -9.84
C MET A 59 -12.75 12.98 -9.03
N GLU A 60 -13.60 11.97 -8.84
CA GLU A 60 -13.21 10.70 -8.20
C GLU A 60 -12.39 9.86 -9.19
N VAL A 61 -11.14 9.52 -8.81
CA VAL A 61 -10.16 8.87 -9.71
C VAL A 61 -9.54 7.60 -9.13
N GLY A 62 -9.91 7.19 -7.96
CA GLY A 62 -9.38 6.00 -7.35
C GLY A 62 -10.09 5.59 -6.07
N ALA A 63 -9.89 4.35 -5.69
CA ALA A 63 -10.34 3.79 -4.43
C ALA A 63 -9.13 3.29 -3.63
N VAL A 64 -9.15 3.48 -2.31
CA VAL A 64 -8.04 3.14 -1.41
C VAL A 64 -8.56 2.51 -0.13
N VAL A 65 -7.89 1.46 0.33
CA VAL A 65 -8.10 0.87 1.66
C VAL A 65 -6.79 0.85 2.43
N THR A 66 -6.84 1.30 3.68
CA THR A 66 -5.71 1.22 4.59
C THR A 66 -5.93 0.15 5.65
N ILE A 67 -5.03 -0.82 5.72
CA ILE A 67 -5.07 -1.95 6.63
C ILE A 67 -4.00 -1.76 7.70
N ARG A 68 -4.39 -1.85 8.98
CA ARG A 68 -3.50 -1.72 10.15
C ARG A 68 -3.57 -2.91 11.11
N LYS A 69 -4.52 -3.82 10.92
CA LYS A 69 -4.68 -5.05 11.71
C LYS A 69 -4.54 -6.24 10.78
N ASN A 70 -4.03 -7.36 11.27
CA ASN A 70 -3.82 -8.60 10.52
C ASN A 70 -2.96 -8.43 9.25
N ILE A 71 -1.98 -7.51 9.34
CA ILE A 71 -1.10 -7.15 8.22
C ILE A 71 -0.34 -8.37 7.67
N PRO A 72 0.29 -9.25 8.50
CA PRO A 72 1.10 -10.35 8.00
C PRO A 72 0.34 -11.32 7.10
N GLU A 73 -0.90 -11.65 7.44
CA GLU A 73 -1.73 -12.58 6.66
C GLU A 73 -2.06 -12.01 5.27
N ILE A 74 -2.52 -10.75 5.25
CA ILE A 74 -2.87 -10.08 4.00
C ILE A 74 -1.64 -9.88 3.13
N LEU A 75 -0.51 -9.49 3.73
CA LEU A 75 0.72 -9.28 2.99
C LEU A 75 1.25 -10.60 2.40
N LYS A 76 1.21 -11.71 3.15
CA LYS A 76 1.59 -13.02 2.63
C LYS A 76 0.74 -13.42 1.42
N ARG A 77 -0.57 -13.24 1.48
CA ARG A 77 -1.47 -13.53 0.35
C ARG A 77 -1.10 -12.71 -0.89
N MET A 78 -0.81 -11.41 -0.72
CA MET A 78 -0.42 -10.54 -1.83
C MET A 78 0.99 -10.86 -2.38
N LEU A 79 1.92 -11.32 -1.55
CA LEU A 79 3.26 -11.72 -1.97
C LEU A 79 3.26 -13.05 -2.73
N VAL A 80 2.42 -14.00 -2.34
CA VAL A 80 2.26 -15.27 -3.06
C VAL A 80 1.85 -15.03 -4.52
N THR A 81 0.99 -14.06 -4.79
CA THR A 81 0.55 -13.68 -6.13
C THR A 81 1.69 -13.25 -7.06
N ILE A 82 2.76 -12.72 -6.52
CA ILE A 82 3.96 -12.29 -7.28
C ILE A 82 5.14 -13.24 -7.09
N ASP A 83 4.88 -14.52 -6.73
CA ASP A 83 5.89 -15.55 -6.48
C ASP A 83 6.97 -15.12 -5.46
N ASN A 84 6.59 -14.28 -4.51
CA ASN A 84 7.50 -13.68 -3.52
C ASN A 84 8.69 -12.92 -4.14
N THR A 85 8.55 -12.43 -5.37
CA THR A 85 9.63 -11.75 -6.10
C THR A 85 9.39 -10.26 -6.15
N LEU A 86 10.36 -9.46 -5.70
CA LEU A 86 10.30 -8.00 -5.68
C LEU A 86 11.51 -7.39 -6.39
N LYS A 87 11.31 -6.28 -7.10
CA LYS A 87 12.39 -5.53 -7.74
C LYS A 87 12.98 -4.50 -6.77
N LYS A 88 14.31 -4.41 -6.67
CA LYS A 88 15.00 -3.41 -5.82
C LYS A 88 14.57 -1.96 -6.13
N LYS A 89 14.18 -1.67 -7.36
CA LYS A 89 13.66 -0.35 -7.79
C LYS A 89 12.34 0.05 -7.12
N GLN A 90 11.54 -0.94 -6.67
CA GLN A 90 10.25 -0.72 -5.99
C GLN A 90 10.41 -0.28 -4.54
N MET A 91 11.65 -0.31 -4.01
CA MET A 91 11.96 0.09 -2.64
C MET A 91 12.23 1.58 -2.55
N SER A 92 11.60 2.22 -1.56
CA SER A 92 11.82 3.61 -1.18
C SER A 92 12.15 3.71 0.31
N GLU A 93 12.55 4.90 0.79
CA GLU A 93 12.72 5.11 2.24
C GLU A 93 11.38 4.89 2.96
N ASN A 94 11.37 4.02 3.96
CA ASN A 94 10.21 3.68 4.82
C ASN A 94 9.04 2.97 4.12
N ASN A 95 9.08 2.69 2.84
CA ASN A 95 8.01 1.99 2.14
C ASN A 95 8.51 1.23 0.92
N PHE A 96 7.69 0.31 0.45
CA PHE A 96 7.77 -0.24 -0.91
C PHE A 96 6.38 -0.44 -1.48
N SER A 97 6.30 -0.53 -2.81
CA SER A 97 5.05 -0.77 -3.51
C SER A 97 5.27 -1.71 -4.68
N PHE A 98 4.28 -2.55 -4.93
CA PHE A 98 4.22 -3.45 -6.08
C PHE A 98 2.80 -3.51 -6.62
N GLY A 99 2.67 -3.81 -7.91
CA GLY A 99 1.40 -4.04 -8.57
C GLY A 99 1.09 -5.52 -8.65
N ILE A 100 -0.19 -5.86 -8.59
CA ILE A 100 -0.76 -7.15 -8.93
C ILE A 100 -1.57 -6.92 -10.18
N GLU A 101 -1.27 -7.64 -11.25
CA GLU A 101 -1.90 -7.42 -12.55
C GLU A 101 -3.35 -7.90 -12.53
N GLU A 102 -3.59 -9.06 -11.94
CA GLU A 102 -4.92 -9.65 -11.86
C GLU A 102 -5.27 -10.07 -10.42
N TYR A 103 -6.40 -9.61 -9.93
CA TYR A 103 -6.84 -9.97 -8.58
C TYR A 103 -7.22 -11.45 -8.42
N ILE A 104 -7.47 -12.14 -9.53
CA ILE A 104 -7.84 -13.56 -9.56
C ILE A 104 -6.69 -14.45 -9.07
N GLU A 105 -5.44 -14.01 -9.30
CA GLU A 105 -4.25 -14.72 -8.83
C GLU A 105 -4.10 -14.72 -7.31
N ILE A 106 -4.87 -13.88 -6.60
CA ILE A 106 -4.81 -13.79 -5.15
C ILE A 106 -5.48 -15.00 -4.52
N PRO A 107 -4.79 -15.79 -3.69
CA PRO A 107 -5.35 -16.97 -3.06
C PRO A 107 -6.62 -16.68 -2.27
N GLY A 108 -7.67 -17.49 -2.50
CA GLY A 108 -8.95 -17.38 -1.82
C GLY A 108 -9.90 -16.33 -2.38
N ILE A 109 -9.72 -15.92 -3.64
CA ILE A 109 -10.63 -15.03 -4.34
C ILE A 109 -11.11 -15.71 -5.62
N GLU A 110 -12.43 -15.68 -5.82
CA GLU A 110 -13.06 -16.19 -7.02
C GLU A 110 -13.31 -15.06 -8.02
N TYR A 111 -13.36 -15.43 -9.29
CA TYR A 111 -13.70 -14.49 -10.36
C TYR A 111 -15.10 -13.92 -10.21
N GLN A 112 -15.21 -12.61 -10.23
CA GLN A 112 -16.47 -11.88 -10.16
C GLN A 112 -16.80 -11.27 -11.53
N ARG A 113 -17.86 -11.74 -12.19
CA ARG A 113 -18.28 -11.24 -13.52
C ARG A 113 -18.55 -9.72 -13.52
N ASP A 114 -19.13 -9.20 -12.44
CA ASP A 114 -19.46 -7.78 -12.30
C ASP A 114 -18.22 -6.87 -12.25
N ILE A 115 -17.08 -7.39 -11.81
CA ILE A 115 -15.85 -6.65 -11.64
C ILE A 115 -14.97 -6.76 -12.89
N GLY A 116 -14.93 -7.94 -13.50
CA GLY A 116 -14.03 -8.27 -14.61
C GLY A 116 -12.56 -8.34 -14.14
N ILE A 117 -11.64 -8.48 -15.06
CA ILE A 117 -10.19 -8.54 -14.79
C ILE A 117 -9.68 -7.16 -14.38
N ARG A 118 -8.98 -7.08 -13.25
CA ARG A 118 -8.42 -5.84 -12.69
C ARG A 118 -7.18 -6.07 -11.87
N GLY A 119 -6.24 -5.13 -12.05
CA GLY A 119 -5.08 -5.01 -11.19
C GLY A 119 -5.31 -4.10 -10.00
N LEU A 120 -4.38 -4.18 -9.05
CA LEU A 120 -4.33 -3.31 -7.87
C LEU A 120 -2.88 -3.07 -7.44
N ASP A 121 -2.65 -1.93 -6.81
CA ASP A 121 -1.38 -1.57 -6.23
C ASP A 121 -1.38 -1.83 -4.73
N VAL A 122 -0.29 -2.43 -4.25
CA VAL A 122 -0.05 -2.72 -2.84
C VAL A 122 1.13 -1.88 -2.37
N THR A 123 0.91 -1.03 -1.37
CA THR A 123 1.97 -0.24 -0.74
C THR A 123 2.12 -0.63 0.72
N VAL A 124 3.32 -1.03 1.10
CA VAL A 124 3.66 -1.40 2.48
C VAL A 124 4.49 -0.30 3.12
N VAL A 125 4.06 0.18 4.27
CA VAL A 125 4.71 1.28 4.99
C VAL A 125 5.27 0.76 6.30
N PHE A 126 6.54 1.05 6.55
CA PHE A 126 7.26 0.70 7.76
C PHE A 126 7.39 1.89 8.71
N LYS A 127 7.53 1.59 10.00
CA LYS A 127 7.84 2.58 11.02
C LYS A 127 8.81 2.03 12.05
N ARG A 128 9.55 2.95 12.66
CA ARG A 128 10.23 2.73 13.96
C ARG A 128 9.42 3.37 15.07
N ASP A 129 9.64 2.93 16.28
CA ASP A 129 9.03 3.57 17.46
C ASP A 129 9.48 5.03 17.54
N GLY A 130 8.63 5.91 18.09
CA GLY A 130 8.90 7.36 18.15
C GLY A 130 8.28 8.20 17.02
N ARG A 131 7.69 7.60 15.98
CA ARG A 131 7.07 8.34 14.86
C ARG A 131 5.93 9.29 15.29
N ARG A 132 5.35 9.09 16.49
CA ARG A 132 4.27 9.94 17.03
C ARG A 132 4.66 11.41 17.11
N VAL A 133 5.94 11.72 17.30
CA VAL A 133 6.45 13.10 17.35
C VAL A 133 6.09 13.88 16.08
N ARG A 134 6.18 13.23 14.90
CA ARG A 134 5.80 13.82 13.61
C ARG A 134 4.28 13.93 13.41
N LEU A 135 3.51 13.04 14.03
CA LEU A 135 2.06 12.93 13.83
C LEU A 135 1.24 13.78 14.81
N LYS A 136 1.87 14.32 15.86
CA LYS A 136 1.19 15.18 16.82
C LYS A 136 0.57 16.39 16.13
N LYS A 137 -0.66 16.76 16.54
CA LYS A 137 -1.33 17.97 16.07
C LYS A 137 -0.66 19.22 16.63
N ILE A 138 -0.31 19.21 17.93
CA ILE A 138 0.34 20.29 18.64
C ILE A 138 1.79 19.91 18.94
N LYS A 139 2.73 20.86 18.89
CA LYS A 139 4.17 20.66 19.11
C LYS A 139 4.76 19.54 18.24
N ARG A 140 4.44 19.59 16.93
CA ARG A 140 4.98 18.66 15.94
C ARG A 140 6.50 18.84 15.82
N GLY A 141 7.26 17.75 15.99
CA GLY A 141 8.69 17.73 15.82
C GLY A 141 9.13 17.08 14.51
N LYS A 142 10.39 17.31 14.11
CA LYS A 142 11.04 16.62 13.00
C LYS A 142 11.62 15.29 13.48
N ILE A 143 11.61 14.28 12.63
CA ILE A 143 12.27 13.00 12.87
C ILE A 143 13.68 13.09 12.29
N PRO A 144 14.74 12.80 13.07
CA PRO A 144 16.12 12.80 12.59
C PRO A 144 16.33 11.72 11.50
N ALA A 145 17.27 11.96 10.59
CA ALA A 145 17.55 11.06 9.46
C ALA A 145 17.90 9.63 9.92
N ARG A 146 18.59 9.48 11.06
CA ARG A 146 18.92 8.17 11.67
C ARG A 146 17.72 7.29 12.05
N GLN A 147 16.51 7.87 12.14
CA GLN A 147 15.26 7.14 12.40
C GLN A 147 14.52 6.75 11.12
N LYS A 148 14.96 7.22 9.97
CA LYS A 148 14.46 6.73 8.70
C LYS A 148 14.91 5.28 8.51
N ILE A 149 14.10 4.53 7.78
CA ILE A 149 14.41 3.13 7.43
C ILE A 149 14.99 3.15 6.03
N SER A 150 16.19 2.59 5.89
CA SER A 150 16.86 2.48 4.60
C SER A 150 16.24 1.36 3.75
N LYS A 151 16.51 1.38 2.44
CA LYS A 151 16.08 0.33 1.51
C LYS A 151 16.66 -1.03 1.91
N GLU A 152 17.94 -1.06 2.29
CA GLU A 152 18.66 -2.29 2.69
C GLU A 152 18.06 -2.93 3.93
N GLU A 153 17.62 -2.13 4.90
CA GLU A 153 16.96 -2.65 6.09
C GLU A 153 15.59 -3.26 5.77
N ILE A 154 14.85 -2.65 4.82
CA ILE A 154 13.57 -3.21 4.35
C ILE A 154 13.80 -4.53 3.64
N ILE A 155 14.80 -4.63 2.76
CA ILE A 155 15.16 -5.85 2.05
C ILE A 155 15.43 -6.98 3.06
N LYS A 156 16.36 -6.78 4.00
CA LYS A 156 16.69 -7.76 5.04
C LYS A 156 15.45 -8.21 5.83
N PHE A 157 14.62 -7.25 6.23
CA PHE A 157 13.40 -7.57 6.97
C PHE A 157 12.43 -8.44 6.17
N MET A 158 12.29 -8.18 4.88
CA MET A 158 11.39 -8.93 4.00
C MET A 158 11.94 -10.34 3.70
N GLU A 159 13.26 -10.49 3.53
CA GLU A 159 13.91 -11.78 3.38
C GLU A 159 13.74 -12.65 4.64
N GLU A 160 13.98 -12.09 5.83
CA GLU A 160 13.88 -12.83 7.10
C GLU A 160 12.45 -13.23 7.47
N ASN A 161 11.46 -12.35 7.25
CA ASN A 161 10.09 -12.57 7.74
C ASN A 161 9.13 -13.14 6.68
N PHE A 162 9.38 -12.90 5.40
CA PHE A 162 8.49 -13.25 4.30
C PHE A 162 9.16 -14.09 3.21
N GLN A 163 10.45 -14.39 3.35
CA GLN A 163 11.22 -15.19 2.38
C GLN A 163 11.12 -14.64 0.95
N THR A 164 11.11 -13.31 0.82
CA THR A 164 11.02 -12.65 -0.48
C THR A 164 12.36 -12.68 -1.20
N LYS A 165 12.33 -12.87 -2.53
CA LYS A 165 13.49 -12.80 -3.41
C LYS A 165 13.55 -11.41 -4.06
N PHE A 166 14.76 -10.82 -4.14
CA PHE A 166 14.98 -9.52 -4.75
C PHE A 166 15.78 -9.61 -6.04
N ILE A 167 15.23 -9.02 -7.11
CA ILE A 167 15.86 -8.89 -8.43
C ILE A 167 16.27 -7.43 -8.66
#